data_c803e91822d96394ca215e7f21288a7f
#
_entry.id   c803e91822d96394ca215e7f21288a7f
#
_cell.length_a   1.000
_cell.length_b   1.000
_cell.length_c   1.000
_cell.angle_alpha   90.00
_cell.angle_beta   90.00
_cell.angle_gamma   90.00
#
_symmetry.space_group_name_H-M   'P 1'
#
loop_
_entity.id
_entity.type
_entity.pdbx_description
1 polymer ?
#
loop_
_entity_poly.entity_id
_entity_poly.type
_entity_poly.pdbx_seq_one_letter_code
_entity_poly.pdbx_strand_id
1 'polypeptide(L)'
;MLDLDELKQLAAFARLGTLAKVAEEFHVSTPSVTRSMQHLEERFGAPLFTRGKNRIALNENGRLAAECAERVLREAEDAVRRVRAFDARCRTIAVRSCAPAPLWELLRHLGESRPEMTVSSRICQNKEVLSAWADGSCDVAILPFPVPGEKPRVYMRERLFVCIPPEHELAGSKTLSFAKIDGFNFLLRSELGFWDTLCRQKMPASRFLVQTDEFAYGELVRTSSLPCFATDYSLRRLTAHFPRVAIPVADAEADVCFYIAARLGTGLFKAGPR
;
A
#
# COMPACT_ATOMS: atom_id res chain seq x y z
N MET A 1 -1.08 3.60 42.98
CA MET A 1 -0.91 3.77 41.52
C MET A 1 -2.16 4.48 41.01
N LEU A 2 -2.07 5.38 40.03
CA LEU A 2 -3.23 6.06 39.40
C LEU A 2 -3.96 5.05 38.51
N ASP A 3 -5.30 5.06 38.56
CA ASP A 3 -6.17 4.25 37.71
C ASP A 3 -6.55 5.05 36.45
N LEU A 4 -6.44 4.45 35.27
CA LEU A 4 -6.74 5.13 34.00
C LEU A 4 -8.24 5.46 33.86
N ASP A 5 -9.14 4.64 34.41
CA ASP A 5 -10.56 4.90 34.32
C ASP A 5 -11.00 6.04 35.27
N GLU A 6 -10.37 6.15 36.45
CA GLU A 6 -10.53 7.32 37.31
C GLU A 6 -9.99 8.59 36.65
N LEU A 7 -8.86 8.53 35.96
CA LEU A 7 -8.30 9.65 35.20
C LEU A 7 -9.24 10.08 34.04
N LYS A 8 -9.84 9.12 33.31
CA LYS A 8 -10.86 9.42 32.29
C LYS A 8 -12.06 10.17 32.87
N GLN A 9 -12.55 9.73 34.04
CA GLN A 9 -13.66 10.39 34.73
C GLN A 9 -13.29 11.81 35.19
N LEU A 10 -12.05 12.06 35.65
CA LEU A 10 -11.57 13.39 35.99
C LEU A 10 -11.50 14.32 34.78
N ALA A 11 -10.93 13.85 33.68
CA ALA A 11 -10.89 14.59 32.41
C ALA A 11 -12.30 14.90 31.89
N ALA A 12 -13.21 13.94 31.95
CA ALA A 12 -14.62 14.15 31.61
C ALA A 12 -15.29 15.15 32.55
N PHE A 13 -14.99 15.15 33.84
CA PHE A 13 -15.52 16.13 34.78
C PHE A 13 -15.05 17.56 34.42
N ALA A 14 -13.79 17.73 34.05
CA ALA A 14 -13.26 19.03 33.59
C ALA A 14 -14.06 19.61 32.40
N ARG A 15 -14.51 18.73 31.50
CA ARG A 15 -15.30 19.07 30.31
C ARG A 15 -16.80 19.26 30.60
N LEU A 16 -17.39 18.35 31.38
CA LEU A 16 -18.84 18.26 31.59
C LEU A 16 -19.34 19.10 32.80
N GLY A 17 -18.47 19.38 33.77
CA GLY A 17 -18.70 20.24 34.90
C GLY A 17 -19.56 19.63 36.03
N THR A 18 -20.14 18.45 35.89
CA THR A 18 -20.97 17.81 36.93
C THR A 18 -20.77 16.31 37.02
N LEU A 19 -20.81 15.75 38.26
CA LEU A 19 -20.70 14.31 38.50
C LEU A 19 -21.83 13.48 37.84
N ALA A 20 -23.03 14.05 37.74
CA ALA A 20 -24.16 13.40 37.10
C ALA A 20 -23.94 13.15 35.61
N LYS A 21 -23.42 14.15 34.88
CA LYS A 21 -23.08 14.02 33.45
C LYS A 21 -21.92 13.03 33.20
N VAL A 22 -20.93 13.00 34.11
CA VAL A 22 -19.85 12.00 34.03
C VAL A 22 -20.42 10.62 34.27
N ALA A 23 -21.30 10.44 35.27
CA ALA A 23 -21.95 9.17 35.56
C ALA A 23 -22.77 8.65 34.35
N GLU A 24 -23.48 9.55 33.67
CA GLU A 24 -24.23 9.26 32.45
C GLU A 24 -23.31 8.84 31.31
N GLU A 25 -22.22 9.58 31.03
CA GLU A 25 -21.26 9.27 29.95
C GLU A 25 -20.56 7.93 30.18
N PHE A 26 -20.23 7.60 31.42
CA PHE A 26 -19.54 6.35 31.75
C PHE A 26 -20.49 5.20 32.11
N HIS A 27 -21.80 5.40 32.04
CA HIS A 27 -22.82 4.40 32.39
C HIS A 27 -22.65 3.81 33.82
N VAL A 28 -22.28 4.66 34.76
CA VAL A 28 -22.10 4.30 36.19
C VAL A 28 -22.98 5.15 37.11
N SER A 29 -23.05 4.81 38.38
CA SER A 29 -23.80 5.62 39.35
C SER A 29 -23.00 6.88 39.77
N THR A 30 -23.71 7.98 40.08
CA THR A 30 -23.07 9.18 40.62
C THR A 30 -22.26 8.94 41.90
N PRO A 31 -22.69 8.09 42.85
CA PRO A 31 -21.87 7.66 43.99
C PRO A 31 -20.54 6.99 43.58
N SER A 32 -20.52 6.21 42.49
CA SER A 32 -19.30 5.60 41.97
C SER A 32 -18.32 6.64 41.51
N VAL A 33 -18.76 7.61 40.68
CA VAL A 33 -17.91 8.72 40.23
C VAL A 33 -17.38 9.55 41.40
N THR A 34 -18.24 9.81 42.41
CA THR A 34 -17.85 10.50 43.65
C THR A 34 -16.69 9.79 44.35
N ARG A 35 -16.77 8.46 44.46
CA ARG A 35 -15.70 7.64 45.06
C ARG A 35 -14.42 7.70 44.25
N SER A 36 -14.50 7.63 42.90
CA SER A 36 -13.35 7.80 42.01
C SER A 36 -12.66 9.16 42.23
N MET A 37 -13.44 10.24 42.35
CA MET A 37 -12.86 11.57 42.62
C MET A 37 -12.20 11.65 44.00
N GLN A 38 -12.76 11.01 45.02
CA GLN A 38 -12.12 10.93 46.35
C GLN A 38 -10.82 10.12 46.31
N HIS A 39 -10.80 8.97 45.64
CA HIS A 39 -9.58 8.18 45.48
C HIS A 39 -8.49 9.00 44.73
N LEU A 40 -8.86 9.81 43.75
CA LEU A 40 -7.89 10.66 43.08
C LEU A 40 -7.33 11.73 44.03
N GLU A 41 -8.15 12.39 44.86
CA GLU A 41 -7.67 13.33 45.89
C GLU A 41 -6.68 12.66 46.84
N GLU A 42 -6.98 11.45 47.31
CA GLU A 42 -6.07 10.64 48.14
C GLU A 42 -4.77 10.30 47.41
N ARG A 43 -4.85 9.89 46.15
CA ARG A 43 -3.65 9.51 45.34
C ARG A 43 -2.77 10.71 44.99
N PHE A 44 -3.35 11.86 44.71
CA PHE A 44 -2.60 13.08 44.46
C PHE A 44 -2.11 13.74 45.76
N GLY A 45 -2.66 13.34 46.91
CA GLY A 45 -2.30 13.94 48.21
C GLY A 45 -2.71 15.40 48.34
N ALA A 46 -3.68 15.84 47.55
CA ALA A 46 -4.13 17.23 47.49
C ALA A 46 -5.63 17.29 47.18
N PRO A 47 -6.37 18.27 47.73
CA PRO A 47 -7.76 18.52 47.37
C PRO A 47 -7.83 18.99 45.91
N LEU A 48 -8.65 18.33 45.09
CA LEU A 48 -8.87 18.67 43.70
C LEU A 48 -10.15 19.46 43.47
N PHE A 49 -11.07 19.45 44.45
CA PHE A 49 -12.39 20.04 44.33
C PHE A 49 -12.66 21.06 45.40
N THR A 50 -13.40 22.11 45.01
CA THR A 50 -14.09 23.00 45.93
C THR A 50 -15.53 22.53 46.10
N ARG A 51 -15.99 22.32 47.34
CA ARG A 51 -17.37 21.86 47.66
C ARG A 51 -18.16 23.00 48.22
N GLY A 52 -19.17 23.47 47.47
CA GLY A 52 -20.17 24.45 47.92
C GLY A 52 -21.50 23.78 48.30
N LYS A 53 -22.49 24.55 48.83
CA LYS A 53 -23.76 24.09 49.38
C LYS A 53 -24.59 23.18 48.42
N ASN A 54 -24.38 23.27 47.08
CA ASN A 54 -25.00 22.40 46.05
C ASN A 54 -24.16 22.30 44.79
N ARG A 55 -22.85 22.54 44.88
CA ARG A 55 -22.00 22.58 43.70
C ARG A 55 -20.58 22.03 44.04
N ILE A 56 -20.09 21.19 43.20
CA ILE A 56 -18.71 20.74 43.19
C ILE A 56 -18.02 21.31 41.93
N ALA A 57 -16.82 21.86 42.07
CA ALA A 57 -16.03 22.39 40.96
C ALA A 57 -14.55 22.07 41.17
N LEU A 58 -13.79 21.96 40.09
CA LEU A 58 -12.33 21.81 40.18
C LEU A 58 -11.71 23.12 40.75
N ASN A 59 -10.83 22.96 41.72
CA ASN A 59 -9.93 24.02 42.15
C ASN A 59 -8.69 24.09 41.22
N GLU A 60 -7.68 24.84 41.55
CA GLU A 60 -6.45 24.96 40.74
C GLU A 60 -5.70 23.62 40.62
N ASN A 61 -5.58 22.85 41.74
CA ASN A 61 -4.99 21.51 41.71
C ASN A 61 -5.80 20.58 40.82
N GLY A 62 -7.12 20.66 40.89
CA GLY A 62 -8.01 19.82 40.08
C GLY A 62 -7.88 20.11 38.59
N ARG A 63 -7.74 21.40 38.20
CA ARG A 63 -7.48 21.75 36.80
C ARG A 63 -6.15 21.19 36.31
N LEU A 64 -5.08 21.38 37.09
CA LEU A 64 -3.79 20.82 36.78
C LEU A 64 -3.81 19.29 36.73
N ALA A 65 -4.51 18.65 37.67
CA ALA A 65 -4.66 17.18 37.70
C ALA A 65 -5.42 16.68 36.47
N ALA A 66 -6.46 17.39 36.00
CA ALA A 66 -7.20 17.06 34.78
C ALA A 66 -6.34 17.20 33.51
N GLU A 67 -5.51 18.24 33.39
CA GLU A 67 -4.56 18.40 32.30
C GLU A 67 -3.50 17.28 32.30
N CYS A 68 -2.98 16.93 33.48
CA CYS A 68 -2.06 15.80 33.62
C CYS A 68 -2.75 14.47 33.27
N ALA A 69 -4.01 14.26 33.68
CA ALA A 69 -4.79 13.08 33.33
C ALA A 69 -4.94 12.92 31.82
N GLU A 70 -5.30 14.00 31.10
CA GLU A 70 -5.40 13.98 29.64
C GLU A 70 -4.08 13.61 28.95
N ARG A 71 -2.94 14.10 29.49
CA ARG A 71 -1.61 13.74 28.95
C ARG A 71 -1.31 12.26 29.13
N VAL A 72 -1.55 11.72 30.32
CA VAL A 72 -1.35 10.28 30.62
C VAL A 72 -2.21 9.42 29.73
N LEU A 73 -3.49 9.79 29.56
CA LEU A 73 -4.42 9.07 28.69
C LEU A 73 -4.00 9.05 27.24
N ARG A 74 -3.57 10.20 26.70
CA ARG A 74 -3.01 10.26 25.33
C ARG A 74 -1.77 9.38 25.16
N GLU A 75 -0.86 9.37 26.13
CA GLU A 75 0.34 8.55 26.07
C GLU A 75 0.01 7.05 26.15
N ALA A 76 -0.96 6.67 26.99
CA ALA A 76 -1.45 5.29 27.08
C ALA A 76 -2.07 4.80 25.75
N GLU A 77 -2.89 5.64 25.11
CA GLU A 77 -3.46 5.34 23.79
C GLU A 77 -2.36 5.25 22.71
N ASP A 78 -1.38 6.14 22.77
CA ASP A 78 -0.26 6.13 21.83
C ASP A 78 0.58 4.86 21.97
N ALA A 79 0.84 4.43 23.19
CA ALA A 79 1.55 3.18 23.44
C ALA A 79 0.84 1.97 22.80
N VAL A 80 -0.48 1.86 22.97
CA VAL A 80 -1.28 0.80 22.34
C VAL A 80 -1.21 0.90 20.81
N ARG A 81 -1.37 2.11 20.27
CA ARG A 81 -1.30 2.36 18.81
C ARG A 81 0.07 1.97 18.24
N ARG A 82 1.17 2.32 18.92
CA ARG A 82 2.55 2.00 18.50
C ARG A 82 2.81 0.50 18.48
N VAL A 83 2.35 -0.24 19.50
CA VAL A 83 2.50 -1.70 19.55
C VAL A 83 1.71 -2.36 18.42
N ARG A 84 0.47 -1.94 18.18
CA ARG A 84 -0.35 -2.45 17.07
C ARG A 84 0.27 -2.16 15.69
N ALA A 85 0.79 -0.94 15.51
CA ALA A 85 1.47 -0.57 14.27
C ALA A 85 2.75 -1.37 14.04
N PHE A 86 3.49 -1.68 15.11
CA PHE A 86 4.67 -2.54 15.05
C PHE A 86 4.30 -3.98 14.66
N ASP A 87 3.30 -4.58 15.31
CA ASP A 87 2.81 -5.93 14.98
C ASP A 87 2.32 -6.02 13.53
N ALA A 88 1.51 -5.04 13.09
CA ALA A 88 1.05 -4.97 11.71
C ALA A 88 2.21 -4.89 10.70
N ARG A 89 3.26 -4.13 11.02
CA ARG A 89 4.47 -4.02 10.19
C ARG A 89 5.25 -5.34 10.15
N CYS A 90 5.36 -6.06 11.28
CA CYS A 90 6.01 -7.37 11.33
C CYS A 90 5.27 -8.44 10.49
N ARG A 91 3.96 -8.25 10.24
CA ARG A 91 3.13 -9.13 9.41
C ARG A 91 2.94 -8.64 7.98
N THR A 92 3.61 -7.58 7.57
CA THR A 92 3.46 -7.01 6.23
C THR A 92 4.75 -7.16 5.45
N ILE A 93 4.66 -7.70 4.23
CA ILE A 93 5.74 -7.74 3.25
C ILE A 93 5.56 -6.56 2.30
N ALA A 94 6.49 -5.62 2.32
CA ALA A 94 6.48 -4.47 1.42
C ALA A 94 7.20 -4.80 0.10
N VAL A 95 6.46 -4.79 -1.01
CA VAL A 95 6.97 -5.10 -2.36
C VAL A 95 6.98 -3.84 -3.23
N ARG A 96 8.09 -3.58 -3.90
CA ARG A 96 8.19 -2.57 -4.95
C ARG A 96 8.64 -3.25 -6.24
N SER A 97 7.88 -3.04 -7.30
CA SER A 97 8.17 -3.62 -8.62
C SER A 97 8.16 -2.55 -9.70
N CYS A 98 9.07 -2.65 -10.65
CA CYS A 98 9.08 -1.78 -11.81
C CYS A 98 8.07 -2.19 -12.90
N ALA A 99 7.49 -3.39 -12.81
CA ALA A 99 6.56 -3.92 -13.82
C ALA A 99 5.45 -4.75 -13.19
N PRO A 100 4.26 -4.84 -13.84
CA PRO A 100 3.11 -5.54 -13.27
C PRO A 100 3.24 -7.05 -13.24
N ALA A 101 3.68 -7.70 -14.32
CA ALA A 101 3.67 -9.16 -14.39
C ALA A 101 4.56 -9.85 -13.35
N PRO A 102 5.83 -9.41 -13.12
CA PRO A 102 6.63 -9.99 -12.05
C PRO A 102 6.05 -9.72 -10.66
N LEU A 103 5.35 -8.60 -10.47
CA LEU A 103 4.62 -8.33 -9.24
C LEU A 103 3.47 -9.33 -9.05
N TRP A 104 2.62 -9.52 -10.05
CA TRP A 104 1.48 -10.45 -9.97
C TRP A 104 1.91 -11.88 -9.72
N GLU A 105 2.99 -12.32 -10.34
CA GLU A 105 3.54 -13.65 -10.11
C GLU A 105 4.05 -13.80 -8.66
N LEU A 106 4.70 -12.76 -8.13
CA LEU A 106 5.12 -12.74 -6.74
C LEU A 106 3.94 -12.77 -5.77
N LEU A 107 2.90 -11.96 -6.02
CA LEU A 107 1.71 -11.92 -5.18
C LEU A 107 0.99 -13.27 -5.14
N ARG A 108 0.88 -13.95 -6.29
CA ARG A 108 0.32 -15.30 -6.35
C ARG A 108 1.15 -16.28 -5.49
N HIS A 109 2.45 -16.25 -5.65
CA HIS A 109 3.36 -17.12 -4.90
C HIS A 109 3.31 -16.85 -3.38
N LEU A 110 3.28 -15.58 -2.99
CA LEU A 110 3.16 -15.19 -1.56
C LEU A 110 1.82 -15.61 -0.98
N GLY A 111 0.71 -15.44 -1.72
CA GLY A 111 -0.61 -15.89 -1.29
C GLY A 111 -0.70 -17.40 -1.04
N GLU A 112 0.03 -18.20 -1.83
CA GLU A 112 0.10 -19.66 -1.66
C GLU A 112 1.06 -20.10 -0.54
N SER A 113 2.21 -19.42 -0.40
CA SER A 113 3.28 -19.83 0.51
C SER A 113 3.24 -19.18 1.89
N ARG A 114 2.61 -18.02 2.01
CA ARG A 114 2.53 -17.20 3.23
C ARG A 114 1.17 -16.54 3.40
N PRO A 115 0.08 -17.32 3.46
CA PRO A 115 -1.29 -16.78 3.54
C PRO A 115 -1.55 -15.93 4.79
N GLU A 116 -0.74 -16.09 5.83
CA GLU A 116 -0.82 -15.32 7.08
C GLU A 116 -0.23 -13.91 6.97
N MET A 117 0.53 -13.61 5.90
CA MET A 117 1.19 -12.32 5.73
C MET A 117 0.33 -11.36 4.90
N THR A 118 0.28 -10.12 5.31
CA THR A 118 -0.25 -9.03 4.47
C THR A 118 0.82 -8.60 3.47
N VAL A 119 0.44 -8.35 2.23
CA VAL A 119 1.37 -7.83 1.21
C VAL A 119 0.98 -6.41 0.83
N SER A 120 1.89 -5.46 1.05
CA SER A 120 1.79 -4.08 0.57
C SER A 120 2.61 -3.94 -0.70
N SER A 121 1.96 -3.87 -1.84
CA SER A 121 2.64 -3.83 -3.15
C SER A 121 2.40 -2.53 -3.90
N ARG A 122 3.38 -2.10 -4.68
CA ARG A 122 3.26 -0.93 -5.56
C ARG A 122 4.13 -1.10 -6.81
N ILE A 123 3.57 -0.71 -7.97
CA ILE A 123 4.33 -0.53 -9.21
C ILE A 123 4.89 0.88 -9.19
N CYS A 124 6.21 1.01 -9.41
CA CYS A 124 6.95 2.27 -9.31
C CYS A 124 7.96 2.39 -10.44
N GLN A 125 8.49 3.59 -10.64
CA GLN A 125 9.66 3.80 -11.51
C GLN A 125 10.92 3.17 -10.89
N ASN A 126 11.88 2.77 -11.73
CA ASN A 126 13.12 2.13 -11.27
C ASN A 126 13.83 2.91 -10.15
N LYS A 127 13.84 4.24 -10.23
CA LYS A 127 14.44 5.11 -9.21
C LYS A 127 13.74 4.99 -7.85
N GLU A 128 12.42 4.90 -7.84
CA GLU A 128 11.63 4.76 -6.62
C GLU A 128 11.82 3.38 -6.00
N VAL A 129 11.92 2.32 -6.81
CA VAL A 129 12.24 0.97 -6.32
C VAL A 129 13.62 0.95 -5.67
N LEU A 130 14.63 1.55 -6.32
CA LEU A 130 15.99 1.66 -5.77
C LEU A 130 16.03 2.46 -4.48
N SER A 131 15.33 3.60 -4.41
CA SER A 131 15.24 4.41 -3.19
C SER A 131 14.62 3.64 -2.06
N ALA A 132 13.47 2.98 -2.29
CA ALA A 132 12.78 2.18 -1.28
C ALA A 132 13.60 0.96 -0.83
N TRP A 133 14.42 0.40 -1.71
CA TRP A 133 15.39 -0.64 -1.32
C TRP A 133 16.51 -0.05 -0.46
N ALA A 134 17.10 1.06 -0.84
CA ALA A 134 18.22 1.68 -0.12
C ALA A 134 17.83 2.15 1.30
N ASP A 135 16.66 2.76 1.46
CA ASP A 135 16.17 3.28 2.75
C ASP A 135 15.47 2.22 3.62
N GLY A 136 15.33 0.97 3.13
CA GLY A 136 14.71 -0.13 3.88
C GLY A 136 13.18 -0.08 3.96
N SER A 137 12.51 0.76 3.17
CA SER A 137 11.04 0.86 3.14
C SER A 137 10.37 -0.22 2.28
N CYS A 138 11.14 -1.10 1.62
CA CYS A 138 10.61 -2.32 1.01
C CYS A 138 11.45 -3.55 1.37
N ASP A 139 10.77 -4.69 1.47
CA ASP A 139 11.35 -6.01 1.76
C ASP A 139 11.71 -6.76 0.50
N VAL A 140 11.02 -6.47 -0.59
CA VAL A 140 11.24 -7.08 -1.91
C VAL A 140 11.27 -6.01 -2.99
N ALA A 141 12.33 -6.03 -3.79
CA ALA A 141 12.54 -5.16 -4.96
C ALA A 141 12.62 -5.98 -6.25
N ILE A 142 11.90 -5.53 -7.30
CA ILE A 142 11.94 -6.13 -8.64
C ILE A 142 12.31 -5.05 -9.65
N LEU A 143 13.39 -5.29 -10.43
CA LEU A 143 13.97 -4.36 -11.39
C LEU A 143 14.37 -5.06 -12.69
N PRO A 144 14.50 -4.34 -13.83
CA PRO A 144 14.96 -4.90 -15.09
C PRO A 144 16.49 -5.05 -15.17
N PHE A 145 17.16 -4.94 -14.04
CA PHE A 145 18.60 -5.14 -13.84
C PHE A 145 18.87 -5.59 -12.40
N PRO A 146 20.04 -6.17 -12.10
CA PRO A 146 20.40 -6.58 -10.75
C PRO A 146 20.37 -5.41 -9.76
N VAL A 147 19.79 -5.62 -8.58
CA VAL A 147 19.80 -4.61 -7.50
C VAL A 147 21.24 -4.39 -7.04
N PRO A 148 21.74 -3.15 -7.01
CA PRO A 148 23.10 -2.83 -6.58
C PRO A 148 23.41 -3.37 -5.18
N GLY A 149 24.55 -4.03 -5.03
CA GLY A 149 24.99 -4.63 -3.76
C GLY A 149 24.40 -6.01 -3.46
N GLU A 150 23.44 -6.49 -4.25
CA GLU A 150 22.83 -7.80 -4.08
C GLU A 150 23.35 -8.83 -5.10
N LYS A 151 23.32 -10.12 -4.74
CA LYS A 151 23.63 -11.18 -5.71
C LYS A 151 22.57 -11.19 -6.82
N PRO A 152 22.96 -11.12 -8.11
CA PRO A 152 22.03 -11.16 -9.21
C PRO A 152 21.15 -12.41 -9.17
N ARG A 153 19.83 -12.20 -9.12
CA ARG A 153 18.86 -13.29 -9.16
C ARG A 153 17.82 -12.99 -10.22
N VAL A 154 17.89 -13.70 -11.33
CA VAL A 154 16.85 -13.66 -12.37
C VAL A 154 15.57 -14.22 -11.77
N TYR A 155 14.48 -13.46 -11.94
CA TYR A 155 13.17 -13.83 -11.43
C TYR A 155 12.21 -14.22 -12.54
N MET A 156 12.13 -13.38 -13.59
CA MET A 156 11.19 -13.54 -14.68
C MET A 156 11.76 -12.95 -15.97
N ARG A 157 11.38 -13.50 -17.11
CA ARG A 157 11.62 -12.90 -18.41
C ARG A 157 10.28 -12.59 -19.06
N GLU A 158 10.15 -11.40 -19.63
CA GLU A 158 8.98 -10.96 -20.38
C GLU A 158 9.37 -10.44 -21.74
N ARG A 159 8.53 -10.74 -22.73
CA ARG A 159 8.64 -10.24 -24.08
C ARG A 159 7.42 -9.43 -24.45
N LEU A 160 7.64 -8.25 -25.05
CA LEU A 160 6.58 -7.34 -25.47
C LEU A 160 6.03 -7.71 -26.83
N PHE A 161 4.72 -7.58 -27.00
CA PHE A 161 3.98 -7.76 -28.23
C PHE A 161 3.13 -6.53 -28.50
N VAL A 162 2.98 -6.18 -29.79
CA VAL A 162 1.93 -5.28 -30.25
C VAL A 162 0.71 -6.11 -30.60
N CYS A 163 -0.43 -5.74 -30.06
CA CYS A 163 -1.71 -6.41 -30.33
C CYS A 163 -2.57 -5.48 -31.18
N ILE A 164 -2.83 -5.88 -32.41
CA ILE A 164 -3.55 -5.08 -33.42
C ILE A 164 -4.80 -5.81 -33.93
N PRO A 165 -5.84 -5.08 -34.37
CA PRO A 165 -7.00 -5.70 -35.03
C PRO A 165 -6.55 -6.50 -36.26
N PRO A 166 -7.27 -7.58 -36.64
CA PRO A 166 -6.93 -8.40 -37.82
C PRO A 166 -6.92 -7.61 -39.14
N GLU A 167 -7.73 -6.54 -39.21
CA GLU A 167 -7.88 -5.69 -40.39
C GLU A 167 -6.78 -4.60 -40.53
N HIS A 168 -5.93 -4.48 -39.52
CA HIS A 168 -4.87 -3.47 -39.52
C HIS A 168 -3.80 -3.80 -40.55
N GLU A 169 -3.26 -2.77 -41.23
CA GLU A 169 -2.27 -2.93 -42.29
C GLU A 169 -1.00 -3.72 -41.89
N LEU A 170 -0.66 -3.71 -40.58
CA LEU A 170 0.49 -4.43 -40.04
C LEU A 170 0.15 -5.85 -39.57
N ALA A 171 -1.11 -6.31 -39.65
CA ALA A 171 -1.53 -7.59 -39.09
C ALA A 171 -0.82 -8.82 -39.68
N GLY A 172 -0.35 -8.72 -40.92
CA GLY A 172 0.43 -9.77 -41.58
C GLY A 172 1.93 -9.77 -41.26
N SER A 173 2.40 -8.88 -40.39
CA SER A 173 3.84 -8.79 -40.03
C SER A 173 4.23 -9.93 -39.11
N LYS A 174 5.41 -10.54 -39.34
CA LYS A 174 5.97 -11.55 -38.42
C LYS A 174 6.56 -10.95 -37.17
N THR A 175 7.13 -9.76 -37.27
CA THR A 175 7.71 -8.96 -36.18
C THR A 175 7.51 -7.48 -36.49
N LEU A 176 7.52 -6.63 -35.46
CA LEU A 176 7.46 -5.16 -35.58
C LEU A 176 8.59 -4.57 -34.75
N SER A 177 9.17 -3.45 -35.19
CA SER A 177 10.09 -2.65 -34.36
C SER A 177 9.38 -1.43 -33.82
N PHE A 178 9.87 -0.85 -32.73
CA PHE A 178 9.38 0.42 -32.21
C PHE A 178 9.40 1.52 -33.28
N ALA A 179 10.47 1.61 -34.06
CA ALA A 179 10.59 2.59 -35.14
C ALA A 179 9.51 2.44 -36.23
N LYS A 180 9.04 1.20 -36.50
CA LYS A 180 8.00 0.95 -37.51
C LYS A 180 6.60 1.31 -37.01
N ILE A 181 6.38 1.28 -35.72
CA ILE A 181 5.09 1.57 -35.10
C ILE A 181 5.02 2.96 -34.46
N ASP A 182 6.12 3.70 -34.43
CA ASP A 182 6.13 5.08 -33.96
C ASP A 182 5.29 5.98 -34.87
N GLY A 183 4.47 6.84 -34.27
CA GLY A 183 3.49 7.68 -34.97
C GLY A 183 2.05 7.12 -34.95
N PHE A 184 1.83 5.83 -34.66
CA PHE A 184 0.49 5.33 -34.40
C PHE A 184 -0.02 5.75 -33.02
N ASN A 185 -1.34 5.81 -32.87
CA ASN A 185 -1.99 6.01 -31.58
C ASN A 185 -2.21 4.65 -30.91
N PHE A 186 -1.91 4.53 -29.62
CA PHE A 186 -2.03 3.29 -28.86
C PHE A 186 -3.01 3.41 -27.71
N LEU A 187 -3.72 2.34 -27.44
CA LEU A 187 -4.43 2.13 -26.20
C LEU A 187 -3.45 1.58 -25.15
N LEU A 188 -3.36 2.20 -23.97
CA LEU A 188 -2.45 1.81 -22.92
C LEU A 188 -3.21 1.69 -21.57
N ARG A 189 -2.84 0.71 -20.77
CA ARG A 189 -3.28 0.63 -19.38
C ARG A 189 -2.48 1.58 -18.50
N SER A 190 -3.06 2.00 -17.39
CA SER A 190 -2.31 2.65 -16.34
C SER A 190 -1.39 1.67 -15.59
N GLU A 191 -0.48 2.19 -14.80
CA GLU A 191 0.39 1.42 -13.87
C GLU A 191 1.23 0.33 -14.55
N LEU A 192 1.78 0.62 -15.72
CA LEU A 192 2.67 -0.29 -16.44
C LEU A 192 4.15 -0.14 -16.05
N GLY A 193 4.50 0.91 -15.28
CA GLY A 193 5.85 1.14 -14.78
C GLY A 193 6.90 1.19 -15.89
N PHE A 194 7.82 0.22 -15.89
CA PHE A 194 8.90 0.09 -16.89
C PHE A 194 8.39 0.11 -18.33
N TRP A 195 7.31 -0.61 -18.63
CA TRP A 195 6.79 -0.70 -20.00
C TRP A 195 6.21 0.61 -20.52
N ASP A 196 5.55 1.42 -19.70
CA ASP A 196 5.06 2.75 -20.08
C ASP A 196 6.27 3.67 -20.44
N THR A 197 7.29 3.66 -19.60
CA THR A 197 8.51 4.45 -19.82
C THR A 197 9.22 4.05 -21.10
N LEU A 198 9.40 2.74 -21.34
CA LEU A 198 10.04 2.22 -22.53
C LEU A 198 9.27 2.61 -23.81
N CYS A 199 7.95 2.39 -23.83
CA CYS A 199 7.12 2.71 -24.98
C CYS A 199 7.20 4.21 -25.34
N ARG A 200 7.08 5.09 -24.34
CA ARG A 200 7.18 6.55 -24.58
C ARG A 200 8.55 7.00 -25.05
N GLN A 201 9.61 6.39 -24.54
CA GLN A 201 10.97 6.71 -24.97
C GLN A 201 11.27 6.25 -26.39
N LYS A 202 10.77 5.07 -26.79
CA LYS A 202 11.02 4.47 -28.10
C LYS A 202 10.08 4.95 -29.20
N MET A 203 8.94 5.53 -28.81
CA MET A 203 7.90 5.98 -29.74
C MET A 203 7.47 7.43 -29.42
N PRO A 204 8.36 8.42 -29.60
CA PRO A 204 8.09 9.81 -29.24
C PRO A 204 7.03 10.48 -30.11
N ALA A 205 6.80 10.02 -31.35
CA ALA A 205 5.76 10.52 -32.24
C ALA A 205 4.38 9.90 -31.99
N SER A 206 4.30 8.83 -31.20
CA SER A 206 3.06 8.13 -30.88
C SER A 206 2.27 8.83 -29.76
N ARG A 207 0.94 8.68 -29.81
CA ARG A 207 0.04 9.12 -28.73
C ARG A 207 -0.53 7.91 -28.00
N PHE A 208 -0.64 8.03 -26.69
CA PHE A 208 -1.13 6.96 -25.82
C PHE A 208 -2.43 7.38 -25.15
N LEU A 209 -3.52 6.68 -25.48
CA LEU A 209 -4.81 6.77 -24.77
C LEU A 209 -4.74 5.85 -23.52
N VAL A 210 -4.50 6.44 -22.35
CA VAL A 210 -4.35 5.72 -21.12
C VAL A 210 -5.72 5.47 -20.46
N GLN A 211 -6.00 4.21 -20.14
CA GLN A 211 -7.18 3.81 -19.38
C GLN A 211 -6.80 3.30 -17.98
N THR A 212 -7.51 3.81 -16.98
CA THR A 212 -7.34 3.41 -15.57
C THR A 212 -8.34 2.35 -15.16
N ASP A 213 -9.50 2.32 -15.80
CA ASP A 213 -10.54 1.33 -15.58
C ASP A 213 -10.30 0.09 -16.43
N GLU A 214 -10.24 -1.09 -15.78
CA GLU A 214 -9.94 -2.37 -16.43
C GLU A 214 -11.05 -2.82 -17.38
N PHE A 215 -12.31 -2.57 -16.99
CA PHE A 215 -13.44 -2.94 -17.82
C PHE A 215 -13.49 -2.08 -19.08
N ALA A 216 -13.36 -0.74 -18.92
CA ALA A 216 -13.30 0.19 -20.06
C ALA A 216 -12.13 -0.12 -21.00
N TYR A 217 -10.96 -0.48 -20.44
CA TYR A 217 -9.83 -0.93 -21.24
C TYR A 217 -10.18 -2.18 -22.06
N GLY A 218 -10.77 -3.20 -21.42
CA GLY A 218 -11.19 -4.43 -22.09
C GLY A 218 -12.20 -4.19 -23.22
N GLU A 219 -13.18 -3.29 -23.01
CA GLU A 219 -14.14 -2.89 -24.05
C GLU A 219 -13.44 -2.20 -25.23
N LEU A 220 -12.53 -1.26 -24.96
CA LEU A 220 -11.78 -0.59 -26.01
C LEU A 220 -10.86 -1.56 -26.79
N VAL A 221 -10.28 -2.54 -26.13
CA VAL A 221 -9.51 -3.59 -26.80
C VAL A 221 -10.40 -4.39 -27.76
N ARG A 222 -11.67 -4.62 -27.44
CA ARG A 222 -12.58 -5.37 -28.32
C ARG A 222 -13.15 -4.55 -29.46
N THR A 223 -13.42 -3.26 -29.23
CA THR A 223 -14.24 -2.44 -30.14
C THR A 223 -13.45 -1.41 -30.93
N SER A 224 -12.27 -0.98 -30.46
CA SER A 224 -11.47 0.06 -31.14
C SER A 224 -10.48 -0.53 -32.15
N SER A 225 -10.10 0.29 -33.13
CA SER A 225 -9.02 0.01 -34.07
C SER A 225 -7.63 0.32 -33.53
N LEU A 226 -7.51 0.92 -32.33
CA LEU A 226 -6.24 1.31 -31.76
C LEU A 226 -5.39 0.10 -31.39
N PRO A 227 -4.13 0.00 -31.80
CA PRO A 227 -3.18 -0.96 -31.29
C PRO A 227 -3.03 -0.88 -29.76
N CYS A 228 -2.70 -1.99 -29.11
CA CYS A 228 -2.33 -2.02 -27.70
C CYS A 228 -1.13 -2.92 -27.49
N PHE A 229 -0.60 -2.95 -26.26
CA PHE A 229 0.53 -3.81 -25.91
C PHE A 229 0.08 -4.94 -25.00
N ALA A 230 0.75 -6.08 -25.12
CA ALA A 230 0.68 -7.19 -24.20
C ALA A 230 2.09 -7.79 -24.03
N THR A 231 2.29 -8.56 -22.98
CA THR A 231 3.49 -9.37 -22.83
C THR A 231 3.15 -10.84 -23.02
N ASP A 232 4.13 -11.69 -23.26
CA ASP A 232 3.93 -13.15 -23.34
C ASP A 232 3.31 -13.69 -22.05
N TYR A 233 3.55 -13.06 -20.89
CA TYR A 233 2.91 -13.39 -19.63
C TYR A 233 1.41 -13.09 -19.63
N SER A 234 1.01 -11.92 -20.10
CA SER A 234 -0.41 -11.54 -20.19
C SER A 234 -1.12 -12.33 -21.26
N LEU A 235 -0.50 -12.56 -22.43
CA LEU A 235 -1.09 -13.33 -23.54
C LEU A 235 -1.41 -14.78 -23.13
N ARG A 236 -0.57 -15.44 -22.34
CA ARG A 236 -0.85 -16.79 -21.81
C ARG A 236 -2.06 -16.86 -20.89
N ARG A 237 -2.49 -15.74 -20.33
CA ARG A 237 -3.64 -15.62 -19.42
C ARG A 237 -4.90 -15.09 -20.08
N LEU A 238 -4.79 -14.62 -21.31
CA LEU A 238 -5.97 -14.23 -22.08
C LEU A 238 -6.78 -15.48 -22.44
N THR A 239 -8.09 -15.40 -22.29
CA THR A 239 -9.01 -16.44 -22.72
C THR A 239 -9.01 -16.61 -24.24
N ALA A 240 -9.48 -17.72 -24.75
CA ALA A 240 -9.42 -18.15 -26.16
C ALA A 240 -10.03 -17.17 -27.20
N HIS A 241 -10.59 -16.04 -26.77
CA HIS A 241 -11.30 -15.05 -27.62
C HIS A 241 -10.64 -13.68 -27.59
N PHE A 242 -9.30 -13.61 -27.54
CA PHE A 242 -8.63 -12.31 -27.70
C PHE A 242 -8.73 -11.86 -29.18
N PRO A 243 -9.44 -10.77 -29.50
CA PRO A 243 -9.82 -10.44 -30.86
C PRO A 243 -8.72 -9.69 -31.63
N ARG A 244 -7.46 -9.93 -31.31
CA ARG A 244 -6.31 -9.21 -31.89
C ARG A 244 -5.18 -10.13 -32.27
N VAL A 245 -4.42 -9.72 -33.29
CA VAL A 245 -3.19 -10.39 -33.69
C VAL A 245 -2.05 -9.88 -32.80
N ALA A 246 -1.41 -10.76 -32.09
CA ALA A 246 -0.25 -10.43 -31.24
C ALA A 246 1.04 -10.63 -32.04
N ILE A 247 1.77 -9.57 -32.28
CA ILE A 247 3.01 -9.54 -33.08
C ILE A 247 4.16 -9.18 -32.15
N PRO A 248 5.23 -10.00 -32.07
CA PRO A 248 6.36 -9.72 -31.18
C PRO A 248 7.11 -8.47 -31.64
N VAL A 249 7.53 -7.66 -30.66
CA VAL A 249 8.46 -6.52 -30.90
C VAL A 249 9.87 -7.07 -31.02
N ALA A 250 10.56 -6.68 -32.10
CA ALA A 250 11.87 -7.24 -32.45
C ALA A 250 13.06 -6.57 -31.74
N ASP A 251 12.83 -5.37 -31.18
CA ASP A 251 13.86 -4.62 -30.48
C ASP A 251 14.33 -5.37 -29.23
N ALA A 252 15.65 -5.35 -28.97
CA ALA A 252 16.24 -6.08 -27.85
C ALA A 252 15.68 -5.64 -26.48
N GLU A 253 15.33 -4.36 -26.37
CA GLU A 253 14.74 -3.80 -25.14
C GLU A 253 13.31 -4.26 -24.88
N ALA A 254 12.66 -4.88 -25.87
CA ALA A 254 11.34 -5.48 -25.72
C ALA A 254 11.37 -6.90 -25.12
N ASP A 255 12.57 -7.45 -24.88
CA ASP A 255 12.81 -8.75 -24.24
C ASP A 255 13.60 -8.56 -22.95
N VAL A 256 12.92 -8.53 -21.82
CA VAL A 256 13.46 -8.05 -20.54
C VAL A 256 13.57 -9.18 -19.51
N CYS A 257 14.75 -9.30 -18.90
CA CYS A 257 14.93 -10.07 -17.68
C CYS A 257 14.69 -9.20 -16.46
N PHE A 258 13.74 -9.57 -15.60
CA PHE A 258 13.55 -8.96 -14.30
C PHE A 258 14.33 -9.72 -13.22
N TYR A 259 14.95 -8.96 -12.34
CA TYR A 259 15.71 -9.42 -11.20
C TYR A 259 14.98 -9.11 -9.92
N ILE A 260 15.12 -9.98 -8.92
CA ILE A 260 14.51 -9.84 -7.62
C ILE A 260 15.58 -9.80 -6.53
N ALA A 261 15.42 -8.88 -5.58
CA ALA A 261 16.12 -8.87 -4.30
C ALA A 261 15.09 -8.94 -3.16
N ALA A 262 15.43 -9.67 -2.09
CA ALA A 262 14.56 -9.80 -0.92
C ALA A 262 15.40 -9.82 0.35
N ARG A 263 14.98 -9.02 1.34
CA ARG A 263 15.59 -8.95 2.69
C ARG A 263 15.15 -10.11 3.58
N LEU A 264 13.97 -10.65 3.32
CA LEU A 264 13.43 -11.82 4.02
C LEU A 264 14.20 -13.05 3.55
N GLY A 265 14.69 -13.85 4.50
CA GLY A 265 15.58 -14.97 4.25
C GLY A 265 15.17 -15.88 3.10
N THR A 266 16.14 -16.49 2.47
CA THR A 266 16.10 -17.24 1.18
C THR A 266 15.04 -18.35 1.03
N GLY A 267 14.29 -18.66 2.10
CA GLY A 267 13.16 -19.60 2.06
C GLY A 267 11.90 -19.11 1.35
N LEU A 268 11.79 -17.81 1.05
CA LEU A 268 10.64 -17.22 0.33
C LEU A 268 10.64 -17.57 -1.16
N PHE A 269 11.79 -17.94 -1.72
CA PHE A 269 11.94 -18.17 -3.15
C PHE A 269 12.70 -19.47 -3.39
N LYS A 270 12.04 -20.61 -3.27
CA LYS A 270 12.50 -21.80 -3.96
C LYS A 270 12.38 -21.52 -5.45
N ALA A 271 13.45 -21.80 -6.19
CA ALA A 271 13.71 -21.51 -7.60
C ALA A 271 12.46 -21.21 -8.45
N GLY A 272 12.51 -20.10 -9.19
CA GLY A 272 11.48 -19.72 -10.14
C GLY A 272 11.14 -20.81 -11.15
N PRO A 273 10.00 -20.69 -11.83
CA PRO A 273 9.60 -21.64 -12.85
C PRO A 273 10.67 -21.74 -13.94
N ARG A 274 10.99 -22.98 -14.34
CA ARG A 274 11.84 -23.31 -15.48
C ARG A 274 11.25 -22.81 -16.79
#